data_6562cc7c76dc04dbecc09d4089ee0a41
#
_entry.id   6562cc7c76dc04dbecc09d4089ee0a41
#
_cell.length_a   1.000
_cell.length_b   1.000
_cell.length_c   1.000
_cell.angle_alpha   90.00
_cell.angle_beta   90.00
_cell.angle_gamma   90.00
#
_symmetry.space_group_name_H-M   'P 1'
#
loop_
_entity.id
_entity.type
_entity.pdbx_description
1 polymer ?
#
loop_
_entity_poly.entity_id
_entity_poly.type
_entity_poly.pdbx_seq_one_letter_code
_entity_poly.pdbx_strand_id
1 'polypeptide(L)'
;MKLTPEQLKEIKEQQLQSNTTKRVTALELEKILFDALPVLDHGFIRVVDYMGDDASVVQAARVSYGKGTKKVNTDAGLIKYLMRHWHSTPFEMCEIKYHIKLPIFIARQWIRHRTANVNEYSARYSILDKEFYLPKSEPVSYTHLTLPTICSV
;
A
#
# COMPACT_ATOMS: atom_id res chain seq x y z
N MET A 1 18.52 -4.01 -2.88
CA MET A 1 18.07 -5.41 -3.12
C MET A 1 18.36 -5.79 -4.56
N LYS A 2 18.99 -6.96 -4.80
CA LYS A 2 19.14 -7.47 -6.16
C LYS A 2 18.15 -8.61 -6.35
N LEU A 3 17.19 -8.43 -7.24
CA LEU A 3 16.27 -9.49 -7.63
C LEU A 3 17.03 -10.57 -8.40
N THR A 4 16.66 -11.83 -8.23
CA THR A 4 17.22 -12.93 -9.03
C THR A 4 16.73 -12.86 -10.48
N PRO A 5 17.46 -13.41 -11.45
CA PRO A 5 17.00 -13.45 -12.86
C PRO A 5 15.63 -14.12 -13.01
N GLU A 6 15.34 -15.12 -12.22
CA GLU A 6 14.06 -15.84 -12.20
C GLU A 6 12.93 -14.95 -11.72
N GLN A 7 13.14 -14.20 -10.62
CA GLN A 7 12.17 -13.21 -10.11
C GLN A 7 11.90 -12.09 -11.11
N LEU A 8 12.93 -11.61 -11.81
CA LEU A 8 12.77 -10.61 -12.87
C LEU A 8 11.98 -11.15 -14.07
N LYS A 9 12.17 -12.42 -14.41
CA LYS A 9 11.41 -13.07 -15.47
C LYS A 9 9.94 -13.20 -15.08
N GLU A 10 9.66 -13.69 -13.88
CA GLU A 10 8.31 -13.81 -13.35
C GLU A 10 7.56 -12.46 -13.31
N ILE A 11 8.22 -11.40 -12.85
CA ILE A 11 7.65 -10.04 -12.86
C ILE A 11 7.29 -9.60 -14.29
N LYS A 12 8.18 -9.80 -15.24
CA LYS A 12 7.92 -9.47 -16.64
C LYS A 12 6.76 -10.27 -17.24
N GLU A 13 6.68 -11.54 -16.94
CA GLU A 13 5.58 -12.40 -17.39
C GLU A 13 4.25 -11.90 -16.80
N GLN A 14 4.21 -11.52 -15.53
CA GLN A 14 3.01 -10.93 -14.89
C GLN A 14 2.60 -9.59 -15.51
N GLN A 15 3.57 -8.71 -15.82
CA GLN A 15 3.31 -7.42 -16.44
C GLN A 15 2.81 -7.54 -17.90
N LEU A 16 3.18 -8.60 -18.60
CA LEU A 16 2.75 -8.87 -19.98
C LEU A 16 1.37 -9.52 -20.08
N GLN A 17 0.84 -10.04 -18.96
CA GLN A 17 -0.51 -10.62 -18.96
C GLN A 17 -1.55 -9.51 -19.16
N SER A 18 -2.36 -9.67 -20.18
CA SER A 18 -3.47 -8.77 -20.46
C SER A 18 -4.77 -9.55 -20.45
N ASN A 19 -5.71 -9.12 -19.64
CA ASN A 19 -7.04 -9.71 -19.53
C ASN A 19 -8.11 -8.67 -19.83
N THR A 20 -9.11 -9.03 -20.62
CA THR A 20 -10.25 -8.17 -20.89
C THR A 20 -11.26 -8.28 -19.75
N THR A 21 -11.27 -7.30 -18.86
CA THR A 21 -12.23 -7.21 -17.76
C THR A 21 -12.91 -5.84 -17.74
N LYS A 22 -14.17 -5.78 -17.30
CA LYS A 22 -14.86 -4.51 -17.04
C LYS A 22 -14.59 -4.08 -15.61
N ARG A 23 -13.48 -3.43 -15.42
CA ARG A 23 -12.96 -3.01 -14.12
C ARG A 23 -12.47 -1.56 -14.21
N VAL A 24 -12.67 -0.81 -13.14
CA VAL A 24 -12.05 0.52 -12.99
C VAL A 24 -10.53 0.36 -12.89
N THR A 25 -9.78 1.17 -13.63
CA THR A 25 -8.32 1.11 -13.66
C THR A 25 -7.72 2.47 -13.32
N ALA A 26 -6.71 2.47 -12.46
CA ALA A 26 -5.90 3.63 -12.13
C ALA A 26 -4.60 3.59 -12.94
N LEU A 27 -4.53 4.40 -14.01
CA LEU A 27 -3.43 4.35 -15.00
C LEU A 27 -2.04 4.48 -14.39
N GLU A 28 -1.88 5.25 -13.34
CA GLU A 28 -0.58 5.43 -12.69
C GLU A 28 -0.19 4.20 -11.85
N LEU A 29 -1.15 3.49 -11.26
CA LEU A 29 -0.88 2.22 -10.58
C LEU A 29 -0.56 1.10 -11.58
N GLU A 30 -1.23 1.07 -12.74
CA GLU A 30 -0.93 0.10 -13.81
C GLU A 30 0.53 0.17 -14.28
N LYS A 31 1.13 1.38 -14.28
CA LYS A 31 2.53 1.56 -14.69
C LYS A 31 3.55 0.92 -13.74
N ILE A 32 3.19 0.81 -12.46
CA ILE A 32 4.07 0.30 -11.40
C ILE A 32 3.62 -1.04 -10.83
N LEU A 33 2.57 -1.63 -11.43
CA LEU A 33 2.04 -2.91 -10.98
C LEU A 33 3.12 -3.99 -11.10
N PHE A 34 3.28 -4.76 -10.02
CA PHE A 34 4.31 -5.79 -9.84
C PHE A 34 5.76 -5.30 -9.72
N ASP A 35 6.06 -4.02 -9.95
CA ASP A 35 7.41 -3.50 -9.75
C ASP A 35 7.80 -3.52 -8.27
N ALA A 36 8.95 -4.10 -7.98
CA ALA A 36 9.52 -4.11 -6.63
C ALA A 36 10.31 -2.83 -6.40
N LEU A 37 9.69 -1.87 -5.72
CA LEU A 37 10.34 -0.62 -5.33
C LEU A 37 11.24 -0.87 -4.11
N PRO A 38 12.56 -0.70 -4.20
CA PRO A 38 13.47 -0.98 -3.10
C PRO A 38 13.28 -0.01 -1.95
N VAL A 39 13.35 -0.51 -0.72
CA VAL A 39 13.29 0.29 0.50
C VAL A 39 14.51 -0.06 1.35
N LEU A 40 15.38 0.91 1.59
CA LEU A 40 16.65 0.72 2.28
C LEU A 40 17.49 -0.40 1.64
N ASP A 41 18.14 -1.25 2.46
CA ASP A 41 19.12 -2.21 1.99
C ASP A 41 18.48 -3.52 1.47
N HIS A 42 17.50 -4.07 2.18
CA HIS A 42 16.91 -5.38 1.92
C HIS A 42 15.39 -5.38 1.75
N GLY A 43 14.74 -4.25 2.07
CA GLY A 43 13.31 -4.10 1.97
C GLY A 43 12.82 -3.81 0.56
N PHE A 44 11.56 -4.07 0.32
CA PHE A 44 10.84 -3.60 -0.87
C PHE A 44 9.35 -3.44 -0.59
N ILE A 45 8.71 -2.67 -1.44
CA ILE A 45 7.25 -2.60 -1.55
C ILE A 45 6.86 -2.75 -3.02
N ARG A 46 5.84 -3.54 -3.31
CA ARG A 46 5.24 -3.61 -4.65
C ARG A 46 3.72 -3.65 -4.55
N VAL A 47 3.07 -3.01 -5.50
CA VAL A 47 1.63 -3.14 -5.69
C VAL A 47 1.36 -4.44 -6.44
N VAL A 48 0.48 -5.28 -5.92
CA VAL A 48 0.12 -6.56 -6.57
C VAL A 48 -1.34 -6.58 -7.03
N ASP A 49 -2.19 -5.72 -6.48
CA ASP A 49 -3.58 -5.57 -6.89
C ASP A 49 -4.16 -4.28 -6.29
N TYR A 50 -5.26 -3.79 -6.84
CA TYR A 50 -5.98 -2.64 -6.30
C TYR A 50 -7.45 -2.68 -6.70
N MET A 51 -8.28 -1.93 -5.98
CA MET A 51 -9.70 -1.75 -6.26
C MET A 51 -10.04 -0.26 -6.18
N GLY A 52 -10.63 0.26 -7.26
CA GLY A 52 -11.07 1.66 -7.33
C GLY A 52 -10.01 2.64 -7.82
N ASP A 53 -10.44 3.88 -7.96
CA ASP A 53 -9.67 5.04 -8.39
C ASP A 53 -10.23 6.32 -7.72
N ASP A 54 -9.72 7.49 -8.08
CA ASP A 54 -10.22 8.77 -7.58
C ASP A 54 -11.70 8.99 -7.92
N ALA A 55 -12.16 8.53 -9.08
CA ALA A 55 -13.56 8.62 -9.47
C ALA A 55 -14.46 7.75 -8.58
N SER A 56 -13.95 6.62 -8.12
CA SER A 56 -14.66 5.72 -7.18
C SER A 56 -14.89 6.40 -5.82
N VAL A 57 -13.90 7.16 -5.32
CA VAL A 57 -14.04 7.97 -4.08
C VAL A 57 -15.14 9.02 -4.25
N VAL A 58 -15.12 9.73 -5.38
CA VAL A 58 -16.11 10.75 -5.69
C VAL A 58 -17.51 10.16 -5.83
N GLN A 59 -17.62 9.02 -6.50
CA GLN A 59 -18.88 8.30 -6.65
C GLN A 59 -19.46 7.86 -5.31
N ALA A 60 -18.62 7.30 -4.43
CA ALA A 60 -19.02 6.91 -3.09
C ALA A 60 -19.53 8.11 -2.28
N ALA A 61 -18.82 9.24 -2.32
CA ALA A 61 -19.26 10.46 -1.63
C ALA A 61 -20.60 11.00 -2.16
N ARG A 62 -20.87 10.84 -3.46
CA ARG A 62 -22.07 11.36 -4.11
C ARG A 62 -23.30 10.45 -3.98
N VAL A 63 -23.17 9.24 -3.54
CA VAL A 63 -24.31 8.32 -3.30
C VAL A 63 -25.37 8.98 -2.43
N SER A 64 -24.99 9.75 -1.45
CA SER A 64 -25.92 10.46 -0.55
C SER A 64 -26.68 11.61 -1.21
N TYR A 65 -26.28 12.09 -2.38
CA TYR A 65 -26.89 13.25 -3.05
C TYR A 65 -27.85 12.92 -4.19
N GLY A 66 -28.05 11.67 -4.50
CA GLY A 66 -29.20 11.09 -5.22
C GLY A 66 -29.44 11.50 -6.68
N LYS A 67 -28.80 12.50 -7.27
CA LYS A 67 -28.97 12.86 -8.70
C LYS A 67 -27.75 13.58 -9.28
N GLY A 68 -27.18 12.96 -10.30
CA GLY A 68 -26.36 13.61 -11.32
C GLY A 68 -24.90 13.84 -10.97
N THR A 69 -24.05 13.24 -11.74
CA THR A 69 -22.63 13.49 -11.78
C THR A 69 -22.34 14.95 -12.19
N LYS A 70 -21.83 15.75 -11.29
CA LYS A 70 -21.21 17.03 -11.64
C LYS A 70 -19.85 16.79 -12.30
N LYS A 71 -19.47 17.66 -13.23
CA LYS A 71 -18.29 17.55 -14.12
C LYS A 71 -16.97 17.28 -13.37
N VAL A 72 -16.08 16.56 -14.02
CA VAL A 72 -14.75 16.09 -13.58
C VAL A 72 -13.88 17.15 -12.88
N ASN A 73 -13.95 18.42 -13.28
CA ASN A 73 -13.18 19.52 -12.68
C ASN A 73 -13.55 19.84 -11.22
N THR A 74 -14.66 19.34 -10.70
CA THR A 74 -15.07 19.49 -9.30
C THR A 74 -14.63 18.33 -8.43
N ASP A 75 -14.17 17.25 -9.02
CA ASP A 75 -13.88 15.98 -8.32
C ASP A 75 -12.61 16.08 -7.48
N ALA A 76 -11.53 16.65 -8.01
CA ALA A 76 -10.30 16.90 -7.23
C ALA A 76 -10.55 17.85 -6.03
N GLY A 77 -11.43 18.84 -6.22
CA GLY A 77 -11.86 19.74 -5.15
C GLY A 77 -12.62 19.00 -4.05
N LEU A 78 -13.52 18.09 -4.43
CA LEU A 78 -14.28 17.27 -3.50
C LEU A 78 -13.36 16.33 -2.72
N ILE A 79 -12.44 15.63 -3.37
CA ILE A 79 -11.48 14.74 -2.69
C ILE A 79 -10.66 15.51 -1.64
N LYS A 80 -10.13 16.70 -2.01
CA LYS A 80 -9.40 17.56 -1.07
C LYS A 80 -10.27 18.02 0.09
N TYR A 81 -11.53 18.33 -0.15
CA TYR A 81 -12.49 18.69 0.89
C TYR A 81 -12.72 17.52 1.86
N LEU A 82 -13.01 16.32 1.34
CA LEU A 82 -13.23 15.12 2.13
C LEU A 82 -12.03 14.79 3.01
N MET A 83 -10.82 14.86 2.47
CA MET A 83 -9.59 14.65 3.23
C MET A 83 -9.39 15.69 4.34
N ARG A 84 -9.60 16.97 4.03
CA ARG A 84 -9.43 18.07 5.01
C ARG A 84 -10.40 17.94 6.18
N HIS A 85 -11.60 17.45 5.94
CA HIS A 85 -12.66 17.32 6.92
C HIS A 85 -12.77 15.90 7.52
N TRP A 86 -11.79 15.01 7.25
CA TRP A 86 -11.73 13.67 7.81
C TRP A 86 -12.94 12.77 7.48
N HIS A 87 -13.54 12.98 6.31
CA HIS A 87 -14.56 12.09 5.79
C HIS A 87 -13.89 10.84 5.21
N SER A 88 -13.61 9.83 6.03
CA SER A 88 -12.82 8.66 5.65
C SER A 88 -13.58 7.65 4.79
N THR A 89 -14.86 7.42 5.05
CA THR A 89 -15.66 6.37 4.42
C THR A 89 -15.59 6.32 2.89
N PRO A 90 -15.64 7.45 2.13
CA PRO A 90 -15.48 7.38 0.68
C PRO A 90 -14.14 6.83 0.22
N PHE A 91 -13.07 7.04 0.99
CA PHE A 91 -11.75 6.49 0.69
C PHE A 91 -11.63 5.01 1.01
N GLU A 92 -12.39 4.52 1.99
CA GLU A 92 -12.45 3.10 2.37
C GLU A 92 -13.11 2.23 1.28
N MET A 93 -13.72 2.84 0.27
CA MET A 93 -14.24 2.16 -0.93
C MET A 93 -13.15 1.83 -1.96
N CYS A 94 -11.90 2.24 -1.70
CA CYS A 94 -10.74 1.92 -2.52
C CYS A 94 -9.72 1.15 -1.68
N GLU A 95 -9.11 0.13 -2.27
CA GLU A 95 -8.12 -0.71 -1.61
C GLU A 95 -6.88 -0.87 -2.49
N ILE A 96 -5.71 -0.98 -1.87
CA ILE A 96 -4.47 -1.33 -2.55
C ILE A 96 -3.85 -2.52 -1.82
N LYS A 97 -3.55 -3.58 -2.56
CA LYS A 97 -2.85 -4.76 -2.05
C LYS A 97 -1.35 -4.62 -2.29
N TYR A 98 -0.61 -4.65 -1.20
CA TYR A 98 0.85 -4.59 -1.23
C TYR A 98 1.48 -5.93 -0.89
N HIS A 99 2.58 -6.24 -1.57
CA HIS A 99 3.57 -7.21 -1.09
C HIS A 99 4.76 -6.43 -0.54
N ILE A 100 5.10 -6.66 0.73
CA ILE A 100 6.09 -5.85 1.43
C ILE A 100 7.09 -6.78 2.12
N LYS A 101 8.37 -6.48 1.96
CA LYS A 101 9.45 -7.06 2.75
C LYS A 101 9.99 -5.99 3.69
N LEU A 102 9.92 -6.24 5.00
CA LEU A 102 10.31 -5.30 6.03
C LEU A 102 10.84 -6.03 7.27
N PRO A 103 11.61 -5.34 8.15
CA PRO A 103 12.06 -5.91 9.42
C PRO A 103 10.88 -6.31 10.32
N ILE A 104 11.03 -7.41 11.07
CA ILE A 104 9.96 -7.95 11.91
C ILE A 104 9.47 -6.95 12.97
N PHE A 105 10.34 -6.12 13.52
CA PHE A 105 9.94 -5.14 14.54
C PHE A 105 9.05 -4.04 13.94
N ILE A 106 9.24 -3.65 12.67
CA ILE A 106 8.34 -2.74 11.96
C ILE A 106 7.01 -3.44 11.66
N ALA A 107 7.05 -4.69 11.18
CA ALA A 107 5.86 -5.48 10.91
C ALA A 107 4.96 -5.60 12.15
N ARG A 108 5.54 -5.83 13.32
CA ARG A 108 4.79 -5.96 14.59
C ARG A 108 4.11 -4.67 15.03
N GLN A 109 4.63 -3.51 14.66
CA GLN A 109 3.95 -2.23 14.89
C GLN A 109 2.88 -1.99 13.84
N TRP A 110 3.16 -2.26 12.57
CA TRP A 110 2.21 -2.02 11.49
C TRP A 110 0.94 -2.88 11.59
N ILE A 111 1.07 -4.16 11.93
CA ILE A 111 -0.06 -5.09 12.09
C ILE A 111 -1.05 -4.68 13.19
N ARG A 112 -0.68 -3.72 14.05
CA ARG A 112 -1.59 -3.15 15.05
C ARG A 112 -2.63 -2.21 14.45
N HIS A 113 -2.41 -1.70 13.25
CA HIS A 113 -3.40 -0.94 12.48
C HIS A 113 -4.36 -1.92 11.80
N ARG A 114 -5.45 -2.24 12.48
CA ARG A 114 -6.35 -3.38 12.14
C ARG A 114 -7.35 -3.12 11.02
N THR A 115 -7.28 -1.98 10.35
CA THR A 115 -8.13 -1.68 9.19
C THR A 115 -7.71 -2.44 7.94
N ALA A 116 -6.47 -2.92 7.88
CA ALA A 116 -5.94 -3.69 6.76
C ALA A 116 -6.08 -5.20 6.99
N ASN A 117 -6.37 -5.94 5.92
CA ASN A 117 -6.22 -7.39 5.88
C ASN A 117 -4.74 -7.74 5.71
N VAL A 118 -4.21 -8.61 6.57
CA VAL A 118 -2.78 -8.94 6.59
C VAL A 118 -2.59 -10.44 6.49
N ASN A 119 -1.65 -10.86 5.64
CA ASN A 119 -1.13 -12.21 5.59
C ASN A 119 0.40 -12.16 5.72
N GLU A 120 0.94 -12.89 6.69
CA GLU A 120 2.38 -12.93 6.94
C GLU A 120 3.00 -14.22 6.40
N TYR A 121 4.25 -14.12 5.97
CA TYR A 121 5.10 -15.26 5.65
C TYR A 121 5.34 -16.14 6.89
N SER A 122 5.09 -17.44 6.77
CA SER A 122 5.19 -18.35 7.90
C SER A 122 6.55 -19.03 7.99
N ALA A 123 7.30 -18.72 9.04
CA ALA A 123 8.56 -19.39 9.36
C ALA A 123 8.39 -20.90 9.74
N ARG A 124 7.16 -21.37 9.94
CA ARG A 124 6.89 -22.79 10.21
C ARG A 124 6.95 -23.67 8.95
N TYR A 125 6.71 -23.07 7.79
CA TYR A 125 6.64 -23.76 6.51
C TYR A 125 7.79 -23.44 5.57
N SER A 126 8.56 -22.37 5.86
CA SER A 126 9.64 -21.91 5.00
C SER A 126 10.79 -21.37 5.82
N ILE A 127 11.99 -21.53 5.30
CA ILE A 127 13.19 -20.91 5.91
C ILE A 127 13.18 -19.43 5.58
N LEU A 128 13.23 -18.60 6.62
CA LEU A 128 13.38 -17.16 6.45
C LEU A 128 14.75 -16.81 5.86
N ASP A 129 14.81 -15.73 5.09
CA ASP A 129 16.06 -15.17 4.63
C ASP A 129 16.95 -14.85 5.84
N LYS A 130 18.23 -15.20 5.76
CA LYS A 130 19.22 -14.89 6.81
C LYS A 130 19.70 -13.44 6.70
N GLU A 131 18.77 -12.52 6.55
CA GLU A 131 19.03 -11.09 6.42
C GLU A 131 18.58 -10.37 7.69
N PHE A 132 19.46 -9.52 8.21
CA PHE A 132 19.20 -8.74 9.41
C PHE A 132 19.31 -7.25 9.07
N TYR A 133 18.36 -6.47 9.56
CA TYR A 133 18.44 -5.02 9.46
C TYR A 133 19.47 -4.49 10.48
N LEU A 134 20.48 -3.81 9.98
CA LEU A 134 21.46 -3.10 10.80
C LEU A 134 21.22 -1.59 10.66
N PRO A 135 20.80 -0.89 11.73
CA PRO A 135 20.66 0.56 11.70
C PRO A 135 22.01 1.21 11.35
N LYS A 136 21.99 2.18 10.45
CA LYS A 136 23.17 3.00 10.21
C LYS A 136 23.50 3.78 11.48
N SER A 137 24.78 3.96 11.78
CA SER A 137 25.27 4.61 13.00
C SER A 137 25.05 6.13 13.07
N GLU A 138 24.36 6.71 12.10
CA GLU A 138 23.95 8.12 12.17
C GLU A 138 22.92 8.29 13.29
N PRO A 139 23.11 9.29 14.18
CA PRO A 139 22.18 9.52 15.27
C PRO A 139 20.81 9.91 14.70
N VAL A 140 19.90 8.95 14.71
CA VAL A 140 18.50 9.23 14.39
C VAL A 140 17.91 9.93 15.61
N SER A 141 17.48 11.17 15.44
CA SER A 141 16.79 11.91 16.49
C SER A 141 15.39 11.30 16.71
N TYR A 142 15.28 10.40 17.66
CA TYR A 142 14.02 9.75 18.06
C TYR A 142 13.31 10.56 19.15
N THR A 143 12.96 11.80 18.89
CA THR A 143 12.26 12.62 19.89
C THR A 143 10.86 12.11 20.25
N HIS A 144 10.29 11.14 19.49
CA HIS A 144 8.92 10.63 19.72
C HIS A 144 8.80 9.11 19.87
N LEU A 145 9.89 8.35 19.77
CA LEU A 145 9.82 6.87 19.79
C LEU A 145 9.99 6.24 21.17
N THR A 146 10.34 7.02 22.18
CA THR A 146 10.49 6.50 23.54
C THR A 146 9.18 6.48 24.32
N LEU A 147 8.23 7.32 23.98
CA LEU A 147 6.96 7.42 24.73
C LEU A 147 6.02 6.21 24.52
N PRO A 148 5.83 5.65 23.31
CA PRO A 148 4.94 4.49 23.13
C PRO A 148 5.47 3.19 23.73
N THR A 149 6.79 3.05 23.90
CA THR A 149 7.39 1.85 24.50
C THR A 149 7.32 1.85 26.03
N ILE A 150 7.15 3.00 26.63
CA ILE A 150 7.01 3.13 28.10
C ILE A 150 5.56 2.92 28.55
N CYS A 151 4.58 3.13 27.67
CA CYS A 151 3.15 3.00 28.00
C CYS A 151 2.56 1.63 27.66
N SER A 152 3.34 0.64 27.27
CA SER A 152 2.87 -0.72 26.98
C SER A 152 3.10 -1.64 28.19
N VAL A 153 2.49 -1.34 29.31
CA VAL A 153 2.30 -2.28 30.41
C VAL A 153 0.85 -2.64 30.50
#